data_7ab45ecdfcbd34d5fba04691e960a0d1
#
_entry.id   7ab45ecdfcbd34d5fba04691e960a0d1
#
_cell.length_a   1.000
_cell.length_b   1.000
_cell.length_c   1.000
_cell.angle_alpha   90.00
_cell.angle_beta   90.00
_cell.angle_gamma   90.00
#
_symmetry.space_group_name_H-M   'P 1'
#
loop_
_entity.id
_entity.type
_entity.pdbx_description
1 polymer ?
#
loop_
_entity_poly.entity_id
_entity_poly.type
_entity_poly.pdbx_seq_one_letter_code
_entity_poly.pdbx_strand_id
1 'polypeptide(L)'
;IDTPGHSDFSSEVERVLDMADGVILLTDAAEGCLPGTSFVMKKALAQGLRPIVIINKIDRKDSRPKEVIDEVFDLFVALGANDEQLDFPILYASGRDGWAVKELDQPKENLHSLLNLILEHVPKPKVEIDKPFAMLSTLLYADSFLGRCLVGRVGQGTARINQNVKAINLEGQKVDSGRLTKLLRFEGTKKVPVEEVMAGDIVIIAGLTKATVADTICDLTVEKPLPSTPIDPPTMSITISVNSSPLAG
;
A
#
# COMPACT_ATOMS: atom_id res chain seq x y z
N ILE A 1 -2.46 -3.42 -3.95
CA ILE A 1 -2.97 -2.49 -2.91
C ILE A 1 -3.56 -1.30 -3.62
N ASP A 2 -4.74 -0.86 -3.25
CA ASP A 2 -5.37 0.37 -3.73
C ASP A 2 -5.05 1.51 -2.78
N THR A 3 -4.77 2.71 -3.31
CA THR A 3 -4.49 3.89 -2.51
C THR A 3 -5.69 4.84 -2.55
N PRO A 4 -6.09 5.44 -1.41
CA PRO A 4 -7.13 6.46 -1.44
C PRO A 4 -6.67 7.66 -2.29
N GLY A 5 -7.57 8.16 -3.13
CA GLY A 5 -7.29 9.26 -4.08
C GLY A 5 -7.43 10.67 -3.50
N HIS A 6 -7.83 10.82 -2.24
CA HIS A 6 -8.06 12.13 -1.60
C HIS A 6 -6.87 12.55 -0.74
N SER A 7 -6.53 13.83 -0.78
CA SER A 7 -5.46 14.45 0.01
C SER A 7 -5.60 14.27 1.53
N ASP A 8 -6.83 14.06 2.01
CA ASP A 8 -7.14 13.89 3.43
C ASP A 8 -6.55 12.59 4.04
N PHE A 9 -6.16 11.63 3.19
CA PHE A 9 -5.57 10.35 3.58
C PHE A 9 -4.06 10.27 3.32
N SER A 10 -3.37 11.41 3.30
CA SER A 10 -1.94 11.49 2.96
C SER A 10 -1.05 10.55 3.76
N SER A 11 -1.23 10.47 5.07
CA SER A 11 -0.45 9.58 5.94
C SER A 11 -0.76 8.09 5.73
N GLU A 12 -1.98 7.76 5.32
CA GLU A 12 -2.36 6.38 4.98
C GLU A 12 -1.70 5.96 3.66
N VAL A 13 -1.68 6.85 2.67
CA VAL A 13 -1.00 6.61 1.39
C VAL A 13 0.48 6.33 1.59
N GLU A 14 1.19 7.12 2.38
CA GLU A 14 2.61 6.90 2.68
C GLU A 14 2.86 5.51 3.26
N ARG A 15 2.08 5.13 4.25
CA ARG A 15 2.21 3.80 4.89
C ARG A 15 1.88 2.64 3.96
N VAL A 16 0.90 2.83 3.07
CA VAL A 16 0.55 1.82 2.06
C VAL A 16 1.68 1.66 1.04
N LEU A 17 2.33 2.74 0.65
CA LEU A 17 3.49 2.71 -0.25
C LEU A 17 4.68 1.95 0.37
N ASP A 18 4.87 1.99 1.69
CA ASP A 18 5.92 1.21 2.38
C ASP A 18 5.76 -0.32 2.19
N MET A 19 4.57 -0.79 1.79
CA MET A 19 4.31 -2.20 1.47
C MET A 19 4.50 -2.53 -0.02
N ALA A 20 4.76 -1.54 -0.88
CA ALA A 20 4.81 -1.71 -2.33
C ALA A 20 6.24 -1.88 -2.85
N ASP A 21 6.42 -2.70 -3.88
CA ASP A 21 7.67 -2.85 -4.63
C ASP A 21 7.61 -2.14 -6.00
N GLY A 22 6.43 -1.69 -6.41
CA GLY A 22 6.20 -0.93 -7.64
C GLY A 22 4.88 -0.18 -7.55
N VAL A 23 4.66 0.75 -8.48
CA VAL A 23 3.46 1.57 -8.53
C VAL A 23 2.87 1.59 -9.93
N ILE A 24 1.55 1.49 -10.01
CA ILE A 24 0.80 1.67 -11.24
C ILE A 24 0.09 3.01 -11.14
N LEU A 25 0.44 3.93 -12.04
CA LEU A 25 -0.32 5.15 -12.22
C LEU A 25 -1.45 4.90 -13.22
N LEU A 26 -2.69 4.94 -12.72
CA LEU A 26 -3.88 4.80 -13.54
C LEU A 26 -4.45 6.18 -13.87
N THR A 27 -4.33 6.60 -15.13
CA THR A 27 -4.74 7.94 -15.60
C THR A 27 -5.90 7.82 -16.58
N ASP A 28 -6.89 8.71 -16.44
CA ASP A 28 -8.03 8.81 -17.37
C ASP A 28 -7.56 9.43 -18.71
N ALA A 29 -7.86 8.77 -19.83
CA ALA A 29 -7.45 9.21 -21.16
C ALA A 29 -8.04 10.56 -21.59
N ALA A 30 -9.09 11.04 -20.94
CA ALA A 30 -9.72 12.34 -21.25
C ALA A 30 -9.34 13.41 -20.20
N GLU A 31 -9.35 13.06 -18.92
CA GLU A 31 -9.13 14.02 -17.83
C GLU A 31 -7.64 14.29 -17.54
N GLY A 32 -6.77 13.30 -17.80
CA GLY A 32 -5.34 13.43 -17.53
C GLY A 32 -4.99 13.32 -16.05
N CYS A 33 -3.93 14.02 -15.63
CA CYS A 33 -3.42 14.00 -14.26
C CYS A 33 -4.21 14.91 -13.34
N LEU A 34 -4.83 14.36 -12.32
CA LEU A 34 -5.57 15.10 -11.29
C LEU A 34 -4.65 15.50 -10.10
N PRO A 35 -4.99 16.56 -9.34
CA PRO A 35 -4.18 17.04 -8.22
C PRO A 35 -3.83 15.97 -7.17
N GLY A 36 -4.76 15.05 -6.86
CA GLY A 36 -4.51 13.94 -5.96
C GLY A 36 -3.43 12.97 -6.44
N THR A 37 -3.33 12.78 -7.76
CA THR A 37 -2.28 11.96 -8.40
C THR A 37 -0.88 12.49 -8.11
N SER A 38 -0.69 13.81 -8.20
CA SER A 38 0.61 14.46 -7.95
C SER A 38 1.14 14.19 -6.55
N PHE A 39 0.25 14.22 -5.55
CA PHE A 39 0.64 13.94 -4.16
C PHE A 39 1.14 12.51 -3.99
N VAL A 40 0.37 11.52 -4.44
CA VAL A 40 0.72 10.10 -4.31
C VAL A 40 2.00 9.79 -5.10
N MET A 41 2.12 10.30 -6.33
CA MET A 41 3.29 10.07 -7.18
C MET A 41 4.55 10.71 -6.61
N LYS A 42 4.47 11.92 -6.01
CA LYS A 42 5.61 12.53 -5.33
C LYS A 42 6.20 11.61 -4.25
N LYS A 43 5.34 10.97 -3.45
CA LYS A 43 5.77 10.05 -2.40
C LYS A 43 6.34 8.75 -2.97
N ALA A 44 5.69 8.18 -3.98
CA ALA A 44 6.15 6.96 -4.65
C ALA A 44 7.53 7.15 -5.31
N LEU A 45 7.73 8.27 -6.03
CA LEU A 45 9.00 8.59 -6.67
C LEU A 45 10.11 8.85 -5.64
N ALA A 46 9.80 9.54 -4.52
CA ALA A 46 10.76 9.77 -3.43
C ALA A 46 11.23 8.48 -2.75
N GLN A 47 10.37 7.43 -2.71
CA GLN A 47 10.74 6.10 -2.24
C GLN A 47 11.51 5.26 -3.27
N GLY A 48 11.78 5.80 -4.46
CA GLY A 48 12.50 5.12 -5.53
C GLY A 48 11.65 4.09 -6.27
N LEU A 49 10.33 4.10 -6.13
CA LEU A 49 9.45 3.20 -6.87
C LEU A 49 9.47 3.55 -8.37
N ARG A 50 9.49 2.51 -9.21
CA ARG A 50 9.46 2.66 -10.67
C ARG A 50 8.01 2.53 -11.15
N PRO A 51 7.44 3.60 -11.77
CA PRO A 51 6.06 3.59 -12.18
C PRO A 51 5.82 2.78 -13.45
N ILE A 52 4.63 2.18 -13.56
CA ILE A 52 3.99 1.74 -14.79
C ILE A 52 2.82 2.70 -15.03
N VAL A 53 2.72 3.27 -16.21
CA VAL A 53 1.63 4.21 -16.56
C VAL A 53 0.57 3.50 -17.38
N ILE A 54 -0.69 3.61 -16.95
CA ILE A 54 -1.83 3.06 -17.68
C ILE A 54 -2.78 4.20 -18.06
N ILE A 55 -2.91 4.42 -19.36
CA ILE A 55 -3.88 5.36 -19.89
C ILE A 55 -5.21 4.60 -20.06
N ASN A 56 -6.09 4.77 -19.08
CA ASN A 56 -7.35 4.04 -18.98
C ASN A 56 -8.49 4.84 -19.62
N LYS A 57 -9.62 4.17 -19.84
CA LYS A 57 -10.83 4.71 -20.46
C LYS A 57 -10.60 5.19 -21.90
N ILE A 58 -9.74 4.49 -22.65
CA ILE A 58 -9.46 4.75 -24.07
C ILE A 58 -10.75 4.66 -24.92
N ASP A 59 -11.75 3.93 -24.47
CA ASP A 59 -13.07 3.80 -25.09
C ASP A 59 -13.90 5.09 -25.07
N ARG A 60 -13.52 6.11 -24.33
CA ARG A 60 -14.20 7.42 -24.33
C ARG A 60 -13.99 8.14 -25.66
N LYS A 61 -15.03 8.84 -26.13
CA LYS A 61 -14.99 9.61 -27.40
C LYS A 61 -14.08 10.85 -27.32
N ASP A 62 -13.90 11.39 -26.12
CA ASP A 62 -13.09 12.56 -25.81
C ASP A 62 -11.67 12.18 -25.33
N SER A 63 -11.25 10.92 -25.55
CA SER A 63 -9.92 10.46 -25.17
C SER A 63 -8.82 11.16 -26.00
N ARG A 64 -7.75 11.59 -25.31
CA ARG A 64 -6.58 12.30 -25.87
C ARG A 64 -5.27 11.68 -25.32
N PRO A 65 -5.03 10.39 -25.57
CA PRO A 65 -3.97 9.63 -24.89
C PRO A 65 -2.57 10.19 -25.09
N LYS A 66 -2.25 10.77 -26.24
CA LYS A 66 -0.92 11.35 -26.49
C LYS A 66 -0.66 12.56 -25.58
N GLU A 67 -1.62 13.47 -25.48
CA GLU A 67 -1.51 14.64 -24.62
C GLU A 67 -1.41 14.24 -23.14
N VAL A 68 -2.17 13.22 -22.73
CA VAL A 68 -2.13 12.71 -21.34
C VAL A 68 -0.77 12.09 -21.03
N ILE A 69 -0.10 11.42 -21.97
CA ILE A 69 1.26 10.92 -21.79
C ILE A 69 2.25 12.06 -21.56
N ASP A 70 2.15 13.12 -22.36
CA ASP A 70 2.99 14.32 -22.21
C ASP A 70 2.74 14.97 -20.82
N GLU A 71 1.47 15.09 -20.40
CA GLU A 71 1.13 15.58 -19.05
C GLU A 71 1.72 14.73 -17.92
N VAL A 72 1.72 13.39 -18.05
CA VAL A 72 2.34 12.47 -17.09
C VAL A 72 3.84 12.67 -17.04
N PHE A 73 4.49 12.78 -18.22
CA PHE A 73 5.92 13.00 -18.29
C PHE A 73 6.32 14.33 -17.63
N ASP A 74 5.63 15.41 -17.97
CA ASP A 74 5.85 16.74 -17.38
C ASP A 74 5.63 16.73 -15.85
N LEU A 75 4.61 16.02 -15.39
CA LEU A 75 4.37 15.82 -13.97
C LEU A 75 5.55 15.12 -13.29
N PHE A 76 6.07 14.03 -13.85
CA PHE A 76 7.19 13.30 -13.25
C PHE A 76 8.46 14.13 -13.22
N VAL A 77 8.76 14.89 -14.28
CA VAL A 77 9.86 15.85 -14.30
C VAL A 77 9.69 16.90 -13.20
N ALA A 78 8.50 17.47 -13.06
CA ALA A 78 8.19 18.48 -12.03
C ALA A 78 8.29 17.92 -10.60
N LEU A 79 8.05 16.62 -10.42
CA LEU A 79 8.18 15.90 -9.13
C LEU A 79 9.61 15.45 -8.84
N GLY A 80 10.57 15.67 -9.75
CA GLY A 80 11.98 15.32 -9.57
C GLY A 80 12.29 13.85 -9.81
N ALA A 81 11.56 13.18 -10.70
CA ALA A 81 11.85 11.80 -11.12
C ALA A 81 13.26 11.70 -11.72
N ASN A 82 13.94 10.59 -11.46
CA ASN A 82 15.22 10.26 -12.08
C ASN A 82 15.03 9.59 -13.47
N ASP A 83 16.13 9.38 -14.20
CA ASP A 83 16.10 8.83 -15.55
C ASP A 83 15.41 7.45 -15.62
N GLU A 84 15.62 6.59 -14.63
CA GLU A 84 14.96 5.26 -14.57
C GLU A 84 13.44 5.37 -14.33
N GLN A 85 13.02 6.41 -13.63
CA GLN A 85 11.60 6.67 -13.36
C GLN A 85 10.92 7.39 -14.52
N LEU A 86 11.67 8.14 -15.33
CA LEU A 86 11.17 8.77 -16.56
C LEU A 86 11.10 7.78 -17.73
N ASP A 87 11.85 6.67 -17.70
CA ASP A 87 11.72 5.57 -18.66
C ASP A 87 10.62 4.58 -18.23
N PHE A 88 9.42 5.12 -18.01
CA PHE A 88 8.28 4.32 -17.58
C PHE A 88 7.57 3.64 -18.76
N PRO A 89 7.20 2.37 -18.63
CA PRO A 89 6.38 1.69 -19.63
C PRO A 89 4.93 2.19 -19.59
N ILE A 90 4.31 2.23 -20.77
CA ILE A 90 2.93 2.71 -20.96
C ILE A 90 2.07 1.58 -21.49
N LEU A 91 0.82 1.49 -20.98
CA LEU A 91 -0.24 0.69 -21.57
C LEU A 91 -1.50 1.52 -21.77
N TYR A 92 -2.23 1.18 -22.82
CA TYR A 92 -3.57 1.71 -23.07
C TYR A 92 -4.60 0.69 -22.61
N ALA A 93 -5.63 1.12 -21.91
CA ALA A 93 -6.60 0.20 -21.32
C ALA A 93 -8.05 0.71 -21.38
N SER A 94 -8.97 -0.24 -21.35
CA SER A 94 -10.36 -0.04 -20.94
C SER A 94 -10.65 -0.99 -19.79
N GLY A 95 -10.62 -0.48 -18.57
CA GLY A 95 -10.96 -1.28 -17.39
C GLY A 95 -12.40 -1.78 -17.40
N ARG A 96 -13.31 -1.02 -18.03
CA ARG A 96 -14.71 -1.42 -18.22
C ARG A 96 -14.83 -2.66 -19.12
N ASP A 97 -14.06 -2.69 -20.21
CA ASP A 97 -14.13 -3.76 -21.21
C ASP A 97 -13.10 -4.87 -20.93
N GLY A 98 -12.23 -4.70 -19.91
CA GLY A 98 -11.35 -5.74 -19.38
C GLY A 98 -10.11 -6.03 -20.25
N TRP A 99 -9.53 -5.03 -20.94
CA TRP A 99 -8.34 -5.21 -21.76
C TRP A 99 -7.27 -4.14 -21.53
N ALA A 100 -6.01 -4.52 -21.81
CA ALA A 100 -4.87 -3.60 -21.87
C ALA A 100 -3.91 -4.00 -22.99
N VAL A 101 -3.37 -3.03 -23.70
CA VAL A 101 -2.47 -3.23 -24.87
C VAL A 101 -1.29 -2.24 -24.83
N LYS A 102 -0.15 -2.61 -25.46
CA LYS A 102 1.00 -1.71 -25.63
C LYS A 102 0.77 -0.68 -26.76
N GLU A 103 0.09 -1.10 -27.81
CA GLU A 103 -0.23 -0.27 -28.97
C GLU A 103 -1.74 -0.32 -29.26
N LEU A 104 -2.33 0.80 -29.69
CA LEU A 104 -3.78 0.91 -29.87
C LEU A 104 -4.36 0.08 -31.02
N ASP A 105 -3.52 -0.36 -31.97
CA ASP A 105 -3.86 -1.23 -33.10
C ASP A 105 -3.83 -2.73 -32.76
N GLN A 106 -3.34 -3.11 -31.58
CA GLN A 106 -3.28 -4.50 -31.12
C GLN A 106 -4.69 -5.04 -30.77
N PRO A 107 -4.88 -6.38 -30.84
CA PRO A 107 -6.13 -7.02 -30.38
C PRO A 107 -6.45 -6.70 -28.91
N LYS A 108 -7.68 -6.27 -28.67
CA LYS A 108 -8.18 -5.83 -27.34
C LYS A 108 -8.96 -6.97 -26.67
N GLU A 109 -8.24 -7.95 -26.11
CA GLU A 109 -8.83 -9.20 -25.64
C GLU A 109 -8.90 -9.34 -24.12
N ASN A 110 -7.82 -8.95 -23.42
CA ASN A 110 -7.68 -9.22 -21.98
C ASN A 110 -6.62 -8.32 -21.32
N LEU A 111 -6.35 -8.57 -20.03
CA LEU A 111 -5.35 -7.83 -19.24
C LEU A 111 -3.97 -8.51 -19.18
N HIS A 112 -3.69 -9.52 -20.00
CA HIS A 112 -2.40 -10.26 -19.92
C HIS A 112 -1.20 -9.35 -20.18
N SER A 113 -1.29 -8.36 -21.08
CA SER A 113 -0.22 -7.39 -21.32
C SER A 113 0.16 -6.63 -20.07
N LEU A 114 -0.83 -6.24 -19.25
CA LEU A 114 -0.60 -5.57 -17.97
C LEU A 114 0.05 -6.52 -16.94
N LEU A 115 -0.48 -7.74 -16.79
CA LEU A 115 0.05 -8.70 -15.82
C LEU A 115 1.49 -9.10 -16.16
N ASN A 116 1.79 -9.31 -17.44
CA ASN A 116 3.16 -9.60 -17.89
C ASN A 116 4.09 -8.41 -17.64
N LEU A 117 3.64 -7.19 -17.93
CA LEU A 117 4.43 -5.99 -17.68
C LEU A 117 4.75 -5.81 -16.19
N ILE A 118 3.81 -6.09 -15.29
CA ILE A 118 4.06 -6.07 -13.84
C ILE A 118 5.18 -7.06 -13.48
N LEU A 119 5.13 -8.29 -14.00
CA LEU A 119 6.14 -9.32 -13.73
C LEU A 119 7.53 -8.97 -14.30
N GLU A 120 7.58 -8.23 -15.41
CA GLU A 120 8.82 -7.82 -16.07
C GLU A 120 9.43 -6.57 -15.41
N HIS A 121 8.60 -5.59 -15.04
CA HIS A 121 9.05 -4.26 -14.64
C HIS A 121 9.21 -4.09 -13.14
N VAL A 122 8.31 -4.68 -12.33
CA VAL A 122 8.35 -4.56 -10.87
C VAL A 122 9.42 -5.49 -10.31
N PRO A 123 10.38 -4.99 -9.50
CA PRO A 123 11.41 -5.83 -8.92
C PRO A 123 10.80 -6.85 -7.94
N LYS A 124 11.47 -8.00 -7.83
CA LYS A 124 11.08 -9.00 -6.82
C LYS A 124 11.24 -8.41 -5.41
N PRO A 125 10.33 -8.75 -4.47
CA PRO A 125 10.45 -8.36 -3.08
C PRO A 125 11.80 -8.75 -2.50
N LYS A 126 12.46 -7.82 -1.80
CA LYS A 126 13.66 -8.13 -1.02
C LYS A 126 13.21 -8.77 0.28
N VAL A 127 13.44 -10.07 0.43
CA VAL A 127 13.00 -10.84 1.59
C VAL A 127 14.17 -11.55 2.28
N GLU A 128 14.13 -11.62 3.61
CA GLU A 128 15.12 -12.29 4.46
C GLU A 128 14.42 -13.38 5.27
N ILE A 129 14.18 -14.53 4.64
CA ILE A 129 13.36 -15.63 5.20
C ILE A 129 14.03 -16.27 6.42
N ASP A 130 15.37 -16.35 6.45
CA ASP A 130 16.14 -17.02 7.50
C ASP A 130 16.29 -16.21 8.79
N LYS A 131 15.87 -14.94 8.79
CA LYS A 131 15.90 -14.09 9.99
C LYS A 131 14.70 -14.38 10.91
N PRO A 132 14.78 -14.00 12.19
CA PRO A 132 13.62 -14.00 13.07
C PRO A 132 12.48 -13.15 12.49
N PHE A 133 11.24 -13.56 12.72
CA PHE A 133 10.05 -12.86 12.23
C PHE A 133 10.03 -11.39 12.64
N ALA A 134 9.75 -10.51 11.66
CA ALA A 134 9.38 -9.12 11.92
C ALA A 134 8.46 -8.61 10.80
N MET A 135 7.40 -7.91 11.20
CA MET A 135 6.38 -7.28 10.37
C MET A 135 6.20 -5.83 10.78
N LEU A 136 6.21 -4.90 9.82
CA LEU A 136 5.84 -3.52 10.08
C LEU A 136 4.30 -3.39 10.04
N SER A 137 3.70 -2.85 11.09
CA SER A 137 2.29 -2.56 11.15
C SER A 137 1.98 -1.25 10.39
N THR A 138 1.19 -1.34 9.32
CA THR A 138 0.86 -0.22 8.43
C THR A 138 -0.55 0.30 8.62
N LEU A 139 -1.49 -0.60 8.87
CA LEU A 139 -2.89 -0.26 9.07
C LEU A 139 -3.44 -0.97 10.31
N LEU A 140 -4.43 -0.34 10.92
CA LEU A 140 -5.13 -0.87 12.08
C LEU A 140 -6.64 -0.82 11.82
N TYR A 141 -7.33 -1.91 12.12
CA TYR A 141 -8.80 -1.90 12.17
C TYR A 141 -9.32 -2.77 13.31
N ALA A 142 -10.55 -2.54 13.69
CA ALA A 142 -11.25 -3.37 14.66
C ALA A 142 -12.18 -4.35 13.93
N ASP A 143 -12.02 -5.62 14.23
CA ASP A 143 -12.91 -6.68 13.78
C ASP A 143 -13.86 -7.06 14.92
N SER A 144 -15.14 -7.31 14.60
CA SER A 144 -16.17 -7.62 15.62
C SER A 144 -15.89 -8.93 16.39
N PHE A 145 -15.16 -9.88 15.78
CA PHE A 145 -14.85 -11.19 16.37
C PHE A 145 -13.39 -11.30 16.81
N LEU A 146 -12.47 -10.71 16.05
CA LEU A 146 -11.02 -10.82 16.29
C LEU A 146 -10.49 -9.68 17.17
N GLY A 147 -11.30 -8.63 17.36
CA GLY A 147 -10.88 -7.43 18.07
C GLY A 147 -9.91 -6.58 17.27
N ARG A 148 -8.82 -6.18 17.89
CA ARG A 148 -7.78 -5.34 17.27
C ARG A 148 -6.96 -6.14 16.26
N CYS A 149 -6.95 -5.70 15.02
CA CYS A 149 -6.23 -6.31 13.91
C CYS A 149 -5.21 -5.34 13.33
N LEU A 150 -3.98 -5.82 13.14
CA LEU A 150 -2.90 -5.10 12.51
C LEU A 150 -2.64 -5.65 11.12
N VAL A 151 -2.54 -4.78 10.13
CA VAL A 151 -2.19 -5.14 8.75
C VAL A 151 -0.79 -4.63 8.45
N GLY A 152 0.00 -5.43 7.77
CA GLY A 152 1.33 -5.02 7.37
C GLY A 152 2.00 -6.04 6.47
N ARG A 153 3.19 -5.68 5.99
CA ARG A 153 4.05 -6.56 5.23
C ARG A 153 5.04 -7.24 6.16
N VAL A 154 5.18 -8.55 6.03
CA VAL A 154 6.25 -9.29 6.70
C VAL A 154 7.58 -8.92 6.04
N GLY A 155 8.44 -8.20 6.77
CA GLY A 155 9.75 -7.76 6.27
C GLY A 155 10.80 -8.87 6.30
N GLN A 156 10.73 -9.74 7.31
CA GLN A 156 11.69 -10.84 7.47
C GLN A 156 11.07 -12.02 8.23
N GLY A 157 11.66 -13.19 8.01
CA GLY A 157 11.34 -14.42 8.73
C GLY A 157 9.96 -14.99 8.41
N THR A 158 9.51 -15.83 9.33
CA THR A 158 8.25 -16.57 9.23
C THR A 158 7.52 -16.51 10.56
N ALA A 159 6.21 -16.31 10.54
CA ALA A 159 5.37 -16.39 11.73
C ALA A 159 4.31 -17.46 11.59
N ARG A 160 3.96 -18.07 12.73
CA ARG A 160 2.94 -19.11 12.82
C ARG A 160 1.87 -18.74 13.82
N ILE A 161 0.67 -19.27 13.60
CA ILE A 161 -0.42 -19.16 14.57
C ILE A 161 0.06 -19.70 15.94
N ASN A 162 -0.39 -19.09 17.01
CA ASN A 162 0.01 -19.37 18.40
C ASN A 162 1.47 -19.02 18.76
N GLN A 163 2.26 -18.44 17.86
CA GLN A 163 3.60 -17.93 18.19
C GLN A 163 3.52 -16.76 19.17
N ASN A 164 4.41 -16.74 20.16
CA ASN A 164 4.59 -15.59 21.03
C ASN A 164 5.39 -14.51 20.30
N VAL A 165 4.89 -13.29 20.34
CA VAL A 165 5.50 -12.12 19.69
C VAL A 165 5.51 -10.93 20.63
N LYS A 166 6.32 -9.93 20.30
CA LYS A 166 6.30 -8.61 20.92
C LYS A 166 6.09 -7.54 19.85
N ALA A 167 5.64 -6.38 20.29
CA ALA A 167 5.64 -5.16 19.49
C ALA A 167 6.68 -4.20 20.06
N ILE A 168 7.48 -3.60 19.19
CA ILE A 168 8.45 -2.55 19.51
C ILE A 168 8.16 -1.30 18.69
N ASN A 169 8.27 -0.13 19.32
CA ASN A 169 8.09 1.15 18.63
C ASN A 169 9.36 1.55 17.84
N LEU A 170 9.33 2.70 17.18
CA LEU A 170 10.47 3.20 16.40
C LEU A 170 11.74 3.43 17.22
N GLU A 171 11.61 3.70 18.51
CA GLU A 171 12.73 3.86 19.46
C GLU A 171 13.27 2.51 19.97
N GLY A 172 12.69 1.39 19.53
CA GLY A 172 13.07 0.04 19.96
C GLY A 172 12.49 -0.37 21.32
N GLN A 173 11.61 0.43 21.91
CA GLN A 173 10.98 0.12 23.20
C GLN A 173 9.83 -0.88 23.00
N LYS A 174 9.75 -1.86 23.87
CA LYS A 174 8.65 -2.82 23.88
C LYS A 174 7.35 -2.14 24.34
N VAL A 175 6.33 -2.10 23.46
CA VAL A 175 5.02 -1.50 23.73
C VAL A 175 3.93 -2.53 24.02
N ASP A 176 4.08 -3.75 23.48
CA ASP A 176 3.12 -4.83 23.68
C ASP A 176 3.80 -6.21 23.61
N SER A 177 3.11 -7.24 24.05
CA SER A 177 3.46 -8.65 23.83
C SER A 177 2.23 -9.52 23.92
N GLY A 178 2.18 -10.54 23.11
CA GLY A 178 1.03 -11.44 23.04
C GLY A 178 1.34 -12.69 22.24
N ARG A 179 0.29 -13.41 21.91
CA ARG A 179 0.31 -14.58 21.05
C ARG A 179 -0.47 -14.27 19.79
N LEU A 180 0.02 -14.63 18.64
CA LEU A 180 -0.71 -14.53 17.38
C LEU A 180 -1.93 -15.47 17.42
N THR A 181 -3.11 -14.92 17.63
CA THR A 181 -4.35 -15.71 17.75
C THR A 181 -4.96 -16.00 16.38
N LYS A 182 -4.68 -15.15 15.39
CA LYS A 182 -5.15 -15.30 14.02
C LYS A 182 -4.15 -14.72 13.04
N LEU A 183 -3.98 -15.42 11.92
CA LEU A 183 -3.27 -14.96 10.73
C LEU A 183 -4.22 -15.04 9.54
N LEU A 184 -4.34 -13.95 8.78
CA LEU A 184 -5.13 -13.90 7.56
C LEU A 184 -4.27 -13.37 6.43
N ARG A 185 -4.42 -13.96 5.23
CA ARG A 185 -3.80 -13.48 4.00
C ARG A 185 -4.90 -13.00 3.04
N PHE A 186 -4.55 -12.06 2.18
CA PHE A 186 -5.44 -11.63 1.12
C PHE A 186 -5.33 -12.58 -0.09
N GLU A 187 -6.47 -13.12 -0.52
CA GLU A 187 -6.62 -13.84 -1.79
C GLU A 187 -7.63 -13.08 -2.65
N GLY A 188 -7.13 -12.23 -3.54
CA GLY A 188 -7.93 -11.20 -4.18
C GLY A 188 -8.48 -10.23 -3.12
N THR A 189 -9.81 -10.11 -3.03
CA THR A 189 -10.50 -9.26 -2.03
C THR A 189 -10.88 -10.01 -0.75
N LYS A 190 -10.66 -11.33 -0.69
CA LYS A 190 -11.05 -12.16 0.44
C LYS A 190 -9.90 -12.28 1.45
N LYS A 191 -10.27 -12.29 2.73
CA LYS A 191 -9.36 -12.56 3.85
C LYS A 191 -9.44 -14.05 4.20
N VAL A 192 -8.37 -14.79 3.95
CA VAL A 192 -8.32 -16.24 4.13
C VAL A 192 -7.44 -16.57 5.34
N PRO A 193 -7.93 -17.37 6.30
CA PRO A 193 -7.12 -17.85 7.42
C PRO A 193 -5.98 -18.73 6.93
N VAL A 194 -4.78 -18.49 7.50
CA VAL A 194 -3.58 -19.30 7.22
C VAL A 194 -2.89 -19.66 8.54
N GLU A 195 -2.10 -20.74 8.53
CA GLU A 195 -1.36 -21.18 9.71
C GLU A 195 0.03 -20.57 9.80
N GLU A 196 0.57 -20.17 8.64
CA GLU A 196 1.92 -19.62 8.51
C GLU A 196 1.94 -18.49 7.49
N VAL A 197 2.80 -17.49 7.74
CA VAL A 197 3.09 -16.35 6.85
C VAL A 197 4.59 -16.13 6.81
N MET A 198 5.12 -15.66 5.68
CA MET A 198 6.56 -15.48 5.47
C MET A 198 6.92 -14.10 4.93
N ALA A 199 8.19 -13.78 4.97
CA ALA A 199 8.72 -12.52 4.43
C ALA A 199 8.24 -12.29 2.99
N GLY A 200 7.71 -11.07 2.75
CA GLY A 200 7.06 -10.67 1.50
C GLY A 200 5.53 -10.70 1.54
N ASP A 201 4.92 -11.50 2.42
CA ASP A 201 3.46 -11.56 2.55
C ASP A 201 2.89 -10.26 3.14
N ILE A 202 1.74 -9.83 2.63
CA ILE A 202 0.89 -8.80 3.26
C ILE A 202 -0.20 -9.52 4.04
N VAL A 203 -0.20 -9.31 5.35
CA VAL A 203 -0.98 -10.13 6.27
C VAL A 203 -1.75 -9.28 7.29
N ILE A 204 -2.78 -9.91 7.83
CA ILE A 204 -3.54 -9.39 8.95
C ILE A 204 -3.25 -10.28 10.14
N ILE A 205 -2.87 -9.67 11.26
CA ILE A 205 -2.62 -10.38 12.50
C ILE A 205 -3.54 -9.89 13.62
N ALA A 206 -3.93 -10.81 14.51
CA ALA A 206 -4.64 -10.50 15.73
C ALA A 206 -3.94 -11.16 16.92
N GLY A 207 -4.14 -10.61 18.14
CA GLY A 207 -3.57 -11.16 19.38
C GLY A 207 -2.74 -10.15 20.18
N LEU A 208 -2.62 -8.91 19.68
CA LEU A 208 -1.99 -7.78 20.36
C LEU A 208 -3.03 -6.72 20.70
N THR A 209 -2.95 -6.11 21.88
CA THR A 209 -3.97 -5.20 22.39
C THR A 209 -3.56 -3.73 22.38
N LYS A 210 -2.27 -3.44 22.47
CA LYS A 210 -1.71 -2.08 22.57
C LYS A 210 -0.95 -1.68 21.31
N ALA A 211 -0.38 -2.66 20.59
CA ALA A 211 0.36 -2.39 19.37
C ALA A 211 -0.44 -1.56 18.36
N THR A 212 0.23 -0.65 17.67
CA THR A 212 -0.39 0.32 16.77
C THR A 212 0.34 0.41 15.42
N VAL A 213 -0.06 1.34 14.60
CA VAL A 213 0.59 1.64 13.32
C VAL A 213 2.02 2.13 13.56
N ALA A 214 2.94 1.81 12.66
CA ALA A 214 4.39 2.01 12.72
C ALA A 214 5.14 1.17 13.77
N ASP A 215 4.44 0.39 14.60
CA ASP A 215 5.11 -0.59 15.45
C ASP A 215 5.62 -1.78 14.63
N THR A 216 6.76 -2.33 15.02
CA THR A 216 7.27 -3.59 14.49
C THR A 216 6.78 -4.74 15.37
N ILE A 217 5.99 -5.64 14.78
CA ILE A 217 5.56 -6.88 15.42
C ILE A 217 6.58 -7.95 15.09
N CYS A 218 7.21 -8.54 16.11
CA CYS A 218 8.37 -9.39 15.87
C CYS A 218 8.51 -10.53 16.86
N ASP A 219 9.40 -11.47 16.53
CA ASP A 219 9.88 -12.49 17.43
C ASP A 219 10.52 -11.86 18.67
N LEU A 220 10.50 -12.58 19.79
CA LEU A 220 11.03 -12.10 21.06
C LEU A 220 12.52 -11.75 21.03
N THR A 221 13.27 -12.33 20.11
CA THR A 221 14.72 -12.12 19.92
C THR A 221 15.09 -10.86 19.12
N VAL A 222 14.13 -10.27 18.41
CA VAL A 222 14.38 -9.06 17.57
C VAL A 222 14.46 -7.84 18.49
N GLU A 223 15.56 -7.09 18.41
CA GLU A 223 15.79 -5.89 19.25
C GLU A 223 15.60 -4.58 18.48
N LYS A 224 15.78 -4.60 17.15
CA LYS A 224 15.69 -3.40 16.29
C LYS A 224 14.39 -3.38 15.52
N PRO A 225 13.67 -2.23 15.51
CA PRO A 225 12.47 -2.09 14.69
C PRO A 225 12.82 -2.12 13.19
N LEU A 226 11.84 -2.48 12.38
CA LEU A 226 11.92 -2.29 10.93
C LEU A 226 11.86 -0.80 10.61
N PRO A 227 12.52 -0.35 9.52
CA PRO A 227 12.40 1.02 9.05
C PRO A 227 10.94 1.37 8.77
N SER A 228 10.51 2.54 9.19
CA SER A 228 9.15 3.05 8.97
C SER A 228 9.18 4.57 8.85
N THR A 229 8.24 5.10 8.08
CA THR A 229 7.98 6.54 8.04
C THR A 229 7.36 6.97 9.37
N PRO A 230 7.92 7.98 10.06
CA PRO A 230 7.33 8.51 11.30
C PRO A 230 5.89 9.00 11.06
N ILE A 231 5.02 8.76 12.02
CA ILE A 231 3.66 9.28 11.98
C ILE A 231 3.68 10.70 12.53
N ASP A 232 3.19 11.66 11.75
CA ASP A 232 3.02 13.02 12.22
C ASP A 232 2.07 13.06 13.43
N PRO A 233 2.39 13.81 14.47
CA PRO A 233 1.49 13.95 15.63
C PRO A 233 0.18 14.61 15.20
N PRO A 234 -0.95 14.28 15.87
CA PRO A 234 -2.23 14.89 15.54
C PRO A 234 -2.18 16.41 15.76
N THR A 235 -2.57 17.17 14.74
CA THR A 235 -2.59 18.64 14.76
C THR A 235 -3.83 19.21 15.47
N MET A 236 -4.88 18.41 15.62
CA MET A 236 -6.13 18.79 16.29
C MET A 236 -6.63 17.65 17.17
N SER A 237 -7.25 18.00 18.30
CA SER A 237 -8.00 17.06 19.13
C SER A 237 -9.45 17.54 19.30
N ILE A 238 -10.39 16.59 19.29
CA ILE A 238 -11.82 16.86 19.53
C ILE A 238 -12.24 16.01 20.73
N THR A 239 -12.87 16.67 21.70
CA THR A 239 -13.50 15.96 22.82
C THR A 239 -14.96 15.71 22.49
N ILE A 240 -15.37 14.45 22.47
CA ILE A 240 -16.76 14.04 22.30
C ILE A 240 -17.27 13.61 23.68
N SER A 241 -18.31 14.28 24.16
CA SER A 241 -18.95 13.95 25.43
C SER A 241 -20.47 13.87 25.26
N VAL A 242 -21.12 13.23 26.21
CA VAL A 242 -22.57 13.23 26.28
C VAL A 242 -23.08 14.67 26.46
N ASN A 243 -24.08 15.08 25.68
CA ASN A 243 -24.68 16.39 25.83
C ASN A 243 -25.44 16.47 27.16
N SER A 244 -24.84 17.15 28.12
CA SER A 244 -25.42 17.37 29.44
C SER A 244 -26.22 18.70 29.56
N SER A 245 -26.49 19.36 28.42
CA SER A 245 -27.29 20.58 28.39
C SER A 245 -28.73 20.30 28.89
N PRO A 246 -29.33 21.20 29.71
CA PRO A 246 -30.72 21.06 30.10
C PRO A 246 -31.72 21.06 28.94
N LEU A 247 -31.26 21.45 27.74
CA LEU A 247 -32.05 21.45 26.50
C LEU A 247 -31.79 20.20 25.61
N ALA A 248 -30.93 19.27 26.05
CA ALA A 248 -30.77 17.98 25.40
C ALA A 248 -31.99 17.12 25.79
N GLY A 249 -32.90 16.94 24.83
CA GLY A 249 -34.08 16.11 25.02
C GLY A 249 -33.78 14.62 25.14
#